data_8c1a99dbaecb6d11f5d328973445a3d5
#
_entry.id   8c1a99dbaecb6d11f5d328973445a3d5
#
_cell.length_a   1.000
_cell.length_b   1.000
_cell.length_c   1.000
_cell.angle_alpha   90.00
_cell.angle_beta   90.00
_cell.angle_gamma   90.00
#
_symmetry.space_group_name_H-M   'P 1'
#
loop_
_entity.id
_entity.type
_entity.pdbx_description
1 polymer ?
#
loop_
_entity_poly.entity_id
_entity_poly.type
_entity_poly.pdbx_seq_one_letter_code
_entity_poly.pdbx_strand_id
1 'polypeptide(L)'
;EIHERLVGSEMCIRDRFTLVLGFISALLPTGFSPYIIPIPAYTILISIFTTPRNAFFASTIVLAIIAIGMHWNIEVVVSFMLLNTVVMTAVSKLKFSKRSDLLIVSSKISLAGLLIVGGIYFLEKYMMDIDNLLIFKDLGCIVVNCFVISGVLLLGILPIIENLFRIMTPYGLAELADHNQDLLKRLMQEAPGTFNHSLTVSHLCENAAEAIGANPVLARVGAMYHDIGKLLRPMFFVENQSFYGIENPHKACTPRFSKMLITAHPKDGIELAKDAHLPQVINNFILQHHGTSLVSYFYNEALKEEGAENVNEEQFRYPGPKPNMKETAILMLADAVESAVRAAKNPSNEEIDAIINK
;
A
#
# COMPACT_ATOMS: atom_id res chain seq x y z
N GLU A 1 14.83 -2.11 -11.00
CA GLU A 1 13.84 -1.80 -12.09
C GLU A 1 12.44 -1.46 -11.53
N ILE A 2 11.87 -2.24 -10.60
CA ILE A 2 10.54 -1.91 -10.00
C ILE A 2 10.64 -0.73 -9.04
N HIS A 3 11.70 -0.63 -8.26
CA HIS A 3 11.95 0.53 -7.41
C HIS A 3 12.20 1.79 -8.26
N GLU A 4 12.88 1.68 -9.38
CA GLU A 4 13.04 2.77 -10.36
C GLU A 4 11.72 3.13 -11.05
N ARG A 5 10.84 2.18 -11.34
CA ARG A 5 9.50 2.45 -11.89
C ARG A 5 8.57 3.11 -10.86
N LEU A 6 8.61 2.71 -9.60
CA LEU A 6 7.87 3.37 -8.51
C LEU A 6 8.38 4.79 -8.29
N VAL A 7 9.68 4.98 -8.18
CA VAL A 7 10.31 6.31 -8.07
C VAL A 7 10.03 7.16 -9.30
N GLY A 8 10.05 6.58 -10.50
CA GLY A 8 9.70 7.28 -11.74
C GLY A 8 8.23 7.69 -11.80
N SER A 9 7.30 6.85 -11.32
CA SER A 9 5.87 7.18 -11.24
C SER A 9 5.58 8.25 -10.19
N GLU A 10 6.20 8.19 -9.03
CA GLU A 10 6.08 9.20 -7.97
C GLU A 10 6.58 10.57 -8.42
N MET A 11 7.73 10.63 -9.11
CA MET A 11 8.26 11.87 -9.71
C MET A 11 7.30 12.42 -10.78
N CYS A 12 6.77 11.57 -11.65
CA CYS A 12 5.83 11.97 -12.70
C CYS A 12 4.52 12.52 -12.11
N ILE A 13 4.01 11.93 -11.04
CA ILE A 13 2.82 12.39 -10.33
C ILE A 13 3.08 13.77 -9.73
N ARG A 14 4.16 13.93 -8.98
CA ARG A 14 4.55 15.22 -8.40
C ARG A 14 4.63 16.31 -9.45
N ASP A 15 5.32 16.05 -10.56
CA ASP A 15 5.56 17.04 -11.59
C ASP A 15 4.25 17.43 -12.32
N ARG A 16 3.38 16.47 -12.60
CA ARG A 16 2.06 16.73 -13.20
C ARG A 16 1.16 17.53 -12.27
N PHE A 17 1.10 17.20 -10.99
CA PHE A 17 0.30 17.96 -10.01
C PHE A 17 0.86 19.37 -9.79
N THR A 18 2.17 19.55 -9.83
CA THR A 18 2.81 20.88 -9.79
C THR A 18 2.37 21.73 -10.99
N LEU A 19 2.38 21.16 -12.20
CA LEU A 19 1.93 21.86 -13.41
C LEU A 19 0.44 22.19 -13.36
N VAL A 20 -0.41 21.25 -12.92
CA VAL A 20 -1.86 21.48 -12.77
C VAL A 20 -2.13 22.59 -11.74
N LEU A 21 -1.43 22.59 -10.60
CA LEU A 21 -1.60 23.61 -9.60
C LEU A 21 -1.14 24.99 -10.10
N GLY A 22 0.00 25.06 -10.80
CA GLY A 22 0.47 26.28 -11.46
C GLY A 22 -0.51 26.80 -12.50
N PHE A 23 -1.10 25.92 -13.29
CA PHE A 23 -2.11 26.28 -14.29
C PHE A 23 -3.42 26.77 -13.65
N ILE A 24 -3.92 26.09 -12.61
CA ILE A 24 -5.11 26.53 -11.86
C ILE A 24 -4.87 27.92 -11.27
N SER A 25 -3.71 28.16 -10.65
CA SER A 25 -3.39 29.47 -10.06
C SER A 25 -3.31 30.59 -11.12
N ALA A 26 -2.77 30.27 -12.31
CA ALA A 26 -2.69 31.25 -13.41
C ALA A 26 -4.05 31.59 -14.05
N LEU A 27 -5.06 30.68 -13.93
CA LEU A 27 -6.41 30.90 -14.44
C LEU A 27 -7.34 31.61 -13.46
N LEU A 28 -6.91 31.83 -12.22
CA LEU A 28 -7.74 32.54 -11.24
C LEU A 28 -7.99 33.98 -11.69
N PRO A 29 -9.27 34.41 -11.80
CA PRO A 29 -9.59 35.78 -12.18
C PRO A 29 -9.03 36.79 -11.15
N THR A 30 -8.72 37.99 -11.61
CA THR A 30 -8.35 39.10 -10.75
C THR A 30 -9.47 39.41 -9.76
N GLY A 31 -9.15 39.42 -8.45
CA GLY A 31 -10.15 39.64 -7.38
C GLY A 31 -10.57 38.37 -6.64
N PHE A 32 -10.09 37.19 -7.04
CA PHE A 32 -10.20 36.00 -6.20
C PHE A 32 -9.23 36.06 -5.02
N SER A 33 -9.65 35.48 -3.90
CA SER A 33 -8.77 35.34 -2.72
C SER A 33 -7.60 34.40 -3.03
N PRO A 34 -6.36 34.77 -2.73
CA PRO A 34 -5.21 33.87 -2.87
C PRO A 34 -5.36 32.61 -1.98
N TYR A 35 -6.12 32.71 -0.89
CA TYR A 35 -6.32 31.63 0.07
C TYR A 35 -7.17 30.44 -0.48
N ILE A 36 -7.73 30.56 -1.69
CA ILE A 36 -8.41 29.43 -2.36
C ILE A 36 -7.44 28.46 -3.05
N ILE A 37 -6.18 28.87 -3.28
CA ILE A 37 -5.19 28.06 -3.99
C ILE A 37 -4.82 26.84 -3.15
N PRO A 38 -4.96 25.59 -3.67
CA PRO A 38 -4.96 24.35 -2.88
C PRO A 38 -3.56 23.87 -2.50
N ILE A 39 -2.72 24.74 -1.90
CA ILE A 39 -1.39 24.36 -1.39
C ILE A 39 -1.49 23.25 -0.32
N PRO A 40 -2.41 23.32 0.67
CA PRO A 40 -2.57 22.25 1.66
C PRO A 40 -2.93 20.90 1.02
N ALA A 41 -3.85 20.88 0.05
CA ALA A 41 -4.22 19.66 -0.68
C ALA A 41 -3.03 19.07 -1.42
N TYR A 42 -2.22 19.89 -2.10
CA TYR A 42 -1.00 19.47 -2.76
C TYR A 42 -0.01 18.85 -1.77
N THR A 43 0.21 19.49 -0.61
CA THR A 43 1.13 18.97 0.42
C THR A 43 0.68 17.63 0.96
N ILE A 44 -0.63 17.47 1.24
CA ILE A 44 -1.21 16.21 1.71
C ILE A 44 -1.04 15.13 0.62
N LEU A 45 -1.42 15.45 -0.62
CA LEU A 45 -1.34 14.51 -1.73
C LEU A 45 0.09 14.00 -1.96
N ILE A 46 1.06 14.90 -2.03
CA ILE A 46 2.46 14.49 -2.22
C ILE A 46 2.99 13.70 -1.02
N SER A 47 2.52 13.97 0.21
CA SER A 47 2.92 13.22 1.40
C SER A 47 2.38 11.79 1.45
N ILE A 48 1.29 11.51 0.72
CA ILE A 48 0.77 10.13 0.58
C ILE A 48 1.73 9.26 -0.26
N PHE A 49 2.41 9.87 -1.24
CA PHE A 49 3.33 9.16 -2.15
C PHE A 49 4.80 9.28 -1.76
N THR A 50 5.14 10.26 -0.92
CA THR A 50 6.52 10.51 -0.49
C THR A 50 6.57 10.64 1.03
N THR A 51 7.66 11.18 1.56
CA THR A 51 7.73 11.52 2.99
C THR A 51 7.10 12.90 3.23
N PRO A 52 6.48 13.15 4.41
CA PRO A 52 5.95 14.48 4.76
C PRO A 52 7.00 15.60 4.64
N ARG A 53 8.26 15.28 4.90
CA ARG A 53 9.38 16.22 4.75
C ARG A 53 9.59 16.61 3.27
N ASN A 54 9.60 15.64 2.36
CA ASN A 54 9.76 15.91 0.93
C ASN A 54 8.56 16.68 0.38
N ALA A 55 7.34 16.36 0.83
CA ALA A 55 6.13 17.08 0.47
C ALA A 55 6.18 18.56 0.92
N PHE A 56 6.67 18.82 2.13
CA PHE A 56 6.87 20.17 2.64
C PHE A 56 7.82 21.00 1.78
N PHE A 57 8.98 20.45 1.40
CA PHE A 57 9.92 21.16 0.54
C PHE A 57 9.34 21.40 -0.86
N ALA A 58 8.70 20.39 -1.46
CA ALA A 58 8.07 20.52 -2.77
C ALA A 58 6.98 21.60 -2.76
N SER A 59 6.09 21.60 -1.77
CA SER A 59 5.02 22.60 -1.66
C SER A 59 5.55 24.02 -1.35
N THR A 60 6.64 24.12 -0.62
CA THR A 60 7.29 25.42 -0.35
C THR A 60 7.88 26.01 -1.65
N ILE A 61 8.50 25.20 -2.49
CA ILE A 61 9.01 25.64 -3.81
C ILE A 61 7.84 26.07 -4.70
N VAL A 62 6.78 25.27 -4.77
CA VAL A 62 5.59 25.60 -5.56
C VAL A 62 4.93 26.88 -5.07
N LEU A 63 4.79 27.05 -3.74
CA LEU A 63 4.30 28.27 -3.12
C LEU A 63 5.12 29.51 -3.55
N ALA A 64 6.45 29.42 -3.50
CA ALA A 64 7.33 30.52 -3.90
C ALA A 64 7.15 30.89 -5.37
N ILE A 65 7.05 29.90 -6.26
CA ILE A 65 6.84 30.13 -7.71
C ILE A 65 5.49 30.83 -7.95
N ILE A 66 4.42 30.35 -7.32
CA ILE A 66 3.07 30.93 -7.48
C ILE A 66 3.04 32.35 -6.90
N ALA A 67 3.63 32.55 -5.71
CA ALA A 67 3.64 33.84 -5.06
C ALA A 67 4.36 34.91 -5.90
N ILE A 68 5.49 34.57 -6.52
CA ILE A 68 6.22 35.47 -7.42
C ILE A 68 5.39 35.74 -8.69
N GLY A 69 4.83 34.69 -9.30
CA GLY A 69 4.06 34.82 -10.53
C GLY A 69 2.77 35.61 -10.40
N MET A 70 2.14 35.57 -9.23
CA MET A 70 0.89 36.27 -8.92
C MET A 70 1.09 37.58 -8.11
N HIS A 71 2.33 37.98 -7.84
CA HIS A 71 2.67 39.17 -7.08
C HIS A 71 1.96 39.24 -5.71
N TRP A 72 1.97 38.12 -4.96
CA TRP A 72 1.32 38.04 -3.65
C TRP A 72 2.00 38.94 -2.62
N ASN A 73 1.18 39.44 -1.72
CA ASN A 73 1.69 40.17 -0.53
C ASN A 73 2.43 39.17 0.39
N ILE A 74 3.37 39.74 1.17
CA ILE A 74 4.19 38.94 2.09
C ILE A 74 3.33 38.20 3.14
N GLU A 75 2.22 38.79 3.57
CA GLU A 75 1.28 38.28 4.56
C GLU A 75 0.65 36.93 4.07
N VAL A 76 0.28 36.86 2.79
CA VAL A 76 -0.25 35.66 2.17
C VAL A 76 0.81 34.56 2.13
N VAL A 77 2.04 34.92 1.76
CA VAL A 77 3.16 33.97 1.70
C VAL A 77 3.47 33.43 3.10
N VAL A 78 3.55 34.30 4.10
CA VAL A 78 3.79 33.91 5.50
C VAL A 78 2.65 33.01 6.01
N SER A 79 1.39 33.35 5.71
CA SER A 79 0.22 32.53 6.08
C SER A 79 0.34 31.12 5.55
N PHE A 80 0.65 30.95 4.26
CA PHE A 80 0.81 29.62 3.65
C PHE A 80 2.05 28.87 4.14
N MET A 81 3.15 29.55 4.45
CA MET A 81 4.34 28.93 5.04
C MET A 81 4.05 28.36 6.43
N LEU A 82 3.38 29.14 7.29
CA LEU A 82 2.93 28.66 8.60
C LEU A 82 1.95 27.49 8.47
N LEU A 83 0.96 27.63 7.59
CA LEU A 83 -0.03 26.58 7.34
C LEU A 83 0.64 25.31 6.80
N ASN A 84 1.58 25.41 5.89
CA ASN A 84 2.32 24.27 5.35
C ASN A 84 3.10 23.51 6.45
N THR A 85 3.65 24.22 7.41
CA THR A 85 4.30 23.63 8.60
C THR A 85 3.28 22.83 9.45
N VAL A 86 2.07 23.38 9.63
CA VAL A 86 0.97 22.68 10.32
C VAL A 86 0.56 21.44 9.55
N VAL A 87 0.40 21.52 8.22
CA VAL A 87 0.07 20.38 7.37
C VAL A 87 1.12 19.29 7.52
N MET A 88 2.40 19.61 7.39
CA MET A 88 3.50 18.66 7.55
C MET A 88 3.44 17.94 8.90
N THR A 89 3.27 18.69 9.99
CA THR A 89 3.23 18.11 11.34
C THR A 89 1.96 17.27 11.58
N ALA A 90 0.84 17.65 10.99
CA ALA A 90 -0.41 16.90 11.09
C ALA A 90 -0.32 15.57 10.31
N VAL A 91 0.21 15.63 9.09
CA VAL A 91 0.34 14.45 8.21
C VAL A 91 1.42 13.49 8.71
N SER A 92 2.52 13.97 9.29
CA SER A 92 3.58 13.11 9.85
C SER A 92 3.10 12.20 10.99
N LYS A 93 1.97 12.53 11.61
CA LYS A 93 1.34 11.73 12.68
C LYS A 93 0.27 10.76 12.16
N LEU A 94 -0.05 10.81 10.86
CA LEU A 94 -1.05 9.94 10.26
C LEU A 94 -0.46 8.55 10.02
N LYS A 95 -1.24 7.52 10.42
CA LYS A 95 -0.94 6.12 10.08
C LYS A 95 -1.55 5.70 8.73
N PHE A 96 -2.28 6.58 8.06
CA PHE A 96 -2.98 6.33 6.79
C PHE A 96 -3.84 5.06 6.80
N SER A 97 -4.44 4.73 7.96
CA SER A 97 -5.19 3.49 8.15
C SER A 97 -6.63 3.57 7.65
N LYS A 98 -7.23 4.76 7.69
CA LYS A 98 -8.62 4.99 7.25
C LYS A 98 -8.70 6.25 6.41
N ARG A 99 -9.48 6.21 5.33
CA ARG A 99 -9.72 7.41 4.50
C ARG A 99 -10.35 8.57 5.28
N SER A 100 -11.14 8.27 6.31
CA SER A 100 -11.72 9.28 7.22
C SER A 100 -10.67 10.10 7.98
N ASP A 101 -9.45 9.60 8.13
CA ASP A 101 -8.36 10.31 8.79
C ASP A 101 -8.02 11.63 8.06
N LEU A 102 -8.23 11.67 6.73
CA LEU A 102 -8.07 12.89 5.94
C LEU A 102 -9.03 13.99 6.38
N LEU A 103 -10.30 13.66 6.67
CA LEU A 103 -11.29 14.63 7.13
C LEU A 103 -10.92 15.21 8.50
N ILE A 104 -10.43 14.36 9.41
CA ILE A 104 -10.00 14.78 10.75
C ILE A 104 -8.79 15.72 10.64
N VAL A 105 -7.83 15.39 9.81
CA VAL A 105 -6.64 16.23 9.60
C VAL A 105 -7.01 17.53 8.91
N SER A 106 -7.85 17.49 7.89
CA SER A 106 -8.32 18.69 7.18
C SER A 106 -9.11 19.64 8.08
N SER A 107 -9.90 19.11 9.03
CA SER A 107 -10.57 19.93 10.05
C SER A 107 -9.56 20.67 10.95
N LYS A 108 -8.51 19.97 11.40
CA LYS A 108 -7.44 20.57 12.22
C LYS A 108 -6.66 21.63 11.45
N ILE A 109 -6.34 21.36 10.18
CA ILE A 109 -5.66 22.30 9.29
C ILE A 109 -6.53 23.52 9.02
N SER A 110 -7.85 23.34 8.84
CA SER A 110 -8.82 24.42 8.64
C SER A 110 -8.88 25.35 9.86
N LEU A 111 -8.95 24.76 11.06
CA LEU A 111 -8.91 25.54 12.30
C LEU A 111 -7.62 26.33 12.45
N ALA A 112 -6.47 25.70 12.17
CA ALA A 112 -5.18 26.38 12.19
C ALA A 112 -5.11 27.50 11.14
N GLY A 113 -5.63 27.26 9.94
CA GLY A 113 -5.71 28.28 8.88
C GLY A 113 -6.52 29.50 9.30
N LEU A 114 -7.68 29.27 9.94
CA LEU A 114 -8.49 30.37 10.51
C LEU A 114 -7.72 31.17 11.55
N LEU A 115 -7.00 30.50 12.44
CA LEU A 115 -6.21 31.18 13.47
C LEU A 115 -5.02 31.96 12.88
N ILE A 116 -4.34 31.42 11.89
CA ILE A 116 -3.20 32.07 11.22
C ILE A 116 -3.67 33.28 10.44
N VAL A 117 -4.62 33.12 9.53
CA VAL A 117 -5.11 34.20 8.67
C VAL A 117 -5.87 35.26 9.50
N GLY A 118 -6.73 34.79 10.44
CA GLY A 118 -7.42 35.68 11.36
C GLY A 118 -6.48 36.47 12.27
N GLY A 119 -5.41 35.87 12.75
CA GLY A 119 -4.37 36.53 13.55
C GLY A 119 -3.61 37.60 12.76
N ILE A 120 -3.27 37.32 11.49
CA ILE A 120 -2.61 38.31 10.62
C ILE A 120 -3.55 39.48 10.37
N TYR A 121 -4.81 39.22 9.99
CA TYR A 121 -5.78 40.32 9.81
C TYR A 121 -6.09 41.09 11.08
N PHE A 122 -6.07 40.45 12.24
CA PHE A 122 -6.21 41.15 13.52
C PHE A 122 -5.06 42.16 13.75
N LEU A 123 -3.82 41.75 13.45
CA LEU A 123 -2.66 42.63 13.55
C LEU A 123 -2.71 43.75 12.51
N GLU A 124 -3.06 43.44 11.26
CA GLU A 124 -3.17 44.45 10.19
C GLU A 124 -4.28 45.45 10.47
N LYS A 125 -5.46 44.97 10.92
CA LYS A 125 -6.58 45.86 11.25
C LYS A 125 -6.26 46.84 12.41
N TYR A 126 -5.38 46.42 13.32
CA TYR A 126 -4.90 47.29 14.37
C TYR A 126 -4.02 48.42 13.82
N MET A 127 -3.33 48.20 12.71
CA MET A 127 -2.41 49.12 12.06
C MET A 127 -3.03 49.89 10.89
N MET A 128 -4.03 49.32 10.23
CA MET A 128 -4.68 49.84 9.03
C MET A 128 -6.19 49.59 9.08
N ASP A 129 -6.98 50.48 8.45
CA ASP A 129 -8.44 50.26 8.32
C ASP A 129 -8.74 49.33 7.15
N ILE A 130 -8.88 48.01 7.43
CA ILE A 130 -9.17 46.98 6.45
C ILE A 130 -10.67 46.69 6.41
N ASP A 131 -11.21 46.52 5.20
CA ASP A 131 -12.61 46.18 4.99
C ASP A 131 -12.95 44.80 5.59
N ASN A 132 -13.96 44.77 6.46
CA ASN A 132 -14.43 43.55 7.09
C ASN A 132 -14.90 42.52 6.07
N LEU A 133 -15.48 42.92 4.92
CA LEU A 133 -15.95 42.01 3.87
C LEU A 133 -14.80 41.23 3.26
N LEU A 134 -13.62 41.87 3.08
CA LEU A 134 -12.41 41.19 2.59
C LEU A 134 -11.95 40.13 3.58
N ILE A 135 -11.92 40.49 4.88
CA ILE A 135 -11.53 39.53 5.93
C ILE A 135 -12.43 38.29 5.93
N PHE A 136 -13.76 38.49 5.92
CA PHE A 136 -14.70 37.33 5.89
C PHE A 136 -14.58 36.51 4.63
N LYS A 137 -14.35 37.11 3.47
CA LYS A 137 -14.10 36.41 2.21
C LYS A 137 -12.87 35.52 2.31
N ASP A 138 -11.75 36.02 2.81
CA ASP A 138 -10.50 35.29 2.88
C ASP A 138 -10.53 34.19 3.94
N LEU A 139 -11.17 34.43 5.09
CA LEU A 139 -11.44 33.41 6.09
C LEU A 139 -12.35 32.30 5.55
N GLY A 140 -13.36 32.63 4.76
CA GLY A 140 -14.20 31.66 4.06
C GLY A 140 -13.40 30.83 3.06
N CYS A 141 -12.55 31.47 2.26
CA CYS A 141 -11.70 30.80 1.29
C CYS A 141 -10.70 29.83 1.94
N ILE A 142 -10.09 30.17 3.07
CA ILE A 142 -9.17 29.26 3.76
C ILE A 142 -9.89 28.04 4.34
N VAL A 143 -11.13 28.19 4.82
CA VAL A 143 -11.95 27.04 5.27
C VAL A 143 -12.27 26.13 4.10
N VAL A 144 -12.74 26.69 2.97
CA VAL A 144 -13.03 25.92 1.76
C VAL A 144 -11.78 25.19 1.27
N ASN A 145 -10.65 25.86 1.22
CA ASN A 145 -9.38 25.26 0.81
C ASN A 145 -8.95 24.11 1.74
N CYS A 146 -8.88 24.36 3.04
CA CYS A 146 -8.33 23.39 3.98
C CYS A 146 -9.29 22.23 4.27
N PHE A 147 -10.60 22.45 4.32
CA PHE A 147 -11.57 21.42 4.65
C PHE A 147 -12.20 20.78 3.40
N VAL A 148 -12.77 21.61 2.49
CA VAL A 148 -13.49 21.07 1.34
C VAL A 148 -12.51 20.53 0.31
N ILE A 149 -11.53 21.32 -0.13
CA ILE A 149 -10.60 20.92 -1.19
C ILE A 149 -9.63 19.87 -0.65
N SER A 150 -8.97 20.15 0.48
CA SER A 150 -7.92 19.28 1.02
C SER A 150 -8.47 18.05 1.76
N GLY A 151 -9.73 18.07 2.20
CA GLY A 151 -10.39 16.94 2.86
C GLY A 151 -11.33 16.21 1.92
N VAL A 152 -12.47 16.83 1.60
CA VAL A 152 -13.59 16.18 0.91
C VAL A 152 -13.24 15.85 -0.55
N LEU A 153 -12.74 16.83 -1.32
CA LEU A 153 -12.41 16.61 -2.73
C LEU A 153 -11.21 15.68 -2.90
N LEU A 154 -10.16 15.85 -2.09
CA LEU A 154 -8.99 14.96 -2.14
C LEU A 154 -9.37 13.52 -1.82
N LEU A 155 -10.23 13.31 -0.82
CA LEU A 155 -10.78 11.98 -0.48
C LEU A 155 -11.48 11.32 -1.67
N GLY A 156 -12.29 12.08 -2.40
CA GLY A 156 -13.03 11.59 -3.58
C GLY A 156 -12.14 11.36 -4.80
N ILE A 157 -11.10 12.18 -4.98
CA ILE A 157 -10.20 12.08 -6.15
C ILE A 157 -9.13 10.99 -5.96
N LEU A 158 -8.77 10.68 -4.72
CA LEU A 158 -7.68 9.73 -4.43
C LEU A 158 -7.88 8.35 -5.09
N PRO A 159 -9.06 7.69 -5.04
CA PRO A 159 -9.28 6.42 -5.75
C PRO A 159 -9.13 6.54 -7.27
N ILE A 160 -9.50 7.70 -7.84
CA ILE A 160 -9.35 7.96 -9.28
C ILE A 160 -7.86 8.02 -9.64
N ILE A 161 -7.05 8.69 -8.81
CA ILE A 161 -5.60 8.78 -8.97
C ILE A 161 -4.97 7.40 -8.85
N GLU A 162 -5.33 6.62 -7.82
CA GLU A 162 -4.87 5.25 -7.61
C GLU A 162 -5.10 4.39 -8.85
N ASN A 163 -6.30 4.44 -9.41
CA ASN A 163 -6.68 3.64 -10.58
C ASN A 163 -5.99 4.15 -11.87
N LEU A 164 -5.98 5.46 -12.11
CA LEU A 164 -5.40 6.08 -13.31
C LEU A 164 -3.88 5.81 -13.42
N PHE A 165 -3.16 5.95 -12.31
CA PHE A 165 -1.72 5.76 -12.26
C PHE A 165 -1.31 4.34 -11.89
N ARG A 166 -2.28 3.45 -11.59
CA ARG A 166 -2.04 2.07 -11.13
C ARG A 166 -1.08 1.98 -9.94
N ILE A 167 -1.20 2.92 -9.02
CA ILE A 167 -0.39 3.02 -7.81
C ILE A 167 -1.20 2.57 -6.60
N MET A 168 -0.49 2.06 -5.61
CA MET A 168 -1.11 1.63 -4.36
C MET A 168 -0.74 2.61 -3.24
N THR A 169 -1.74 3.29 -2.71
CA THR A 169 -1.56 4.14 -1.53
C THR A 169 -1.62 3.32 -0.24
N PRO A 170 -1.12 3.85 0.88
CA PRO A 170 -1.32 3.22 2.19
C PRO A 170 -2.81 2.98 2.53
N TYR A 171 -3.71 3.84 2.06
CA TYR A 171 -5.16 3.65 2.23
C TYR A 171 -5.69 2.45 1.45
N GLY A 172 -5.29 2.31 0.18
CA GLY A 172 -5.66 1.15 -0.64
C GLY A 172 -5.15 -0.17 -0.04
N LEU A 173 -3.91 -0.16 0.49
CA LEU A 173 -3.39 -1.33 1.23
C LEU A 173 -4.19 -1.63 2.49
N ALA A 174 -4.59 -0.60 3.26
CA ALA A 174 -5.40 -0.80 4.46
C ALA A 174 -6.79 -1.35 4.14
N GLU A 175 -7.40 -0.95 3.02
CA GLU A 175 -8.67 -1.52 2.54
C GLU A 175 -8.52 -2.99 2.12
N LEU A 176 -7.44 -3.35 1.45
CA LEU A 176 -7.15 -4.74 1.08
C LEU A 176 -6.87 -5.63 2.31
N ALA A 177 -6.40 -5.05 3.42
CA ALA A 177 -6.18 -5.78 4.67
C ALA A 177 -7.48 -6.14 5.42
N ASP A 178 -8.63 -5.63 4.99
CA ASP A 178 -9.93 -5.97 5.61
C ASP A 178 -10.32 -7.41 5.24
N HIS A 179 -10.54 -8.24 6.25
CA HIS A 179 -10.97 -9.63 6.07
C HIS A 179 -12.37 -9.78 5.45
N ASN A 180 -13.14 -8.70 5.35
CA ASN A 180 -14.42 -8.67 4.63
C ASN A 180 -14.25 -8.54 3.11
N GLN A 181 -13.04 -8.37 2.60
CA GLN A 181 -12.76 -8.44 1.16
C GLN A 181 -13.17 -9.82 0.62
N ASP A 182 -13.85 -9.84 -0.53
CA ASP A 182 -14.50 -11.04 -1.06
C ASP A 182 -13.57 -12.26 -1.15
N LEU A 183 -12.35 -12.08 -1.65
CA LEU A 183 -11.39 -13.19 -1.76
C LEU A 183 -10.91 -13.68 -0.40
N LEU A 184 -10.64 -12.78 0.57
CA LEU A 184 -10.23 -13.19 1.92
C LEU A 184 -11.37 -13.87 2.66
N LYS A 185 -12.59 -13.37 2.50
CA LYS A 185 -13.79 -13.99 3.05
C LYS A 185 -14.03 -15.39 2.48
N ARG A 186 -13.87 -15.56 1.16
CA ARG A 186 -13.92 -16.86 0.52
C ARG A 186 -12.81 -17.77 1.04
N LEU A 187 -11.58 -17.27 1.16
CA LEU A 187 -10.45 -18.05 1.70
C LEU A 187 -10.75 -18.55 3.12
N MET A 188 -11.32 -17.69 3.97
CA MET A 188 -11.72 -18.05 5.35
C MET A 188 -12.82 -19.13 5.37
N GLN A 189 -13.77 -19.08 4.43
CA GLN A 189 -14.91 -19.99 4.40
C GLN A 189 -14.62 -21.32 3.67
N GLU A 190 -13.90 -21.27 2.54
CA GLU A 190 -13.66 -22.40 1.66
C GLU A 190 -12.30 -23.09 1.93
N ALA A 191 -11.30 -22.36 2.45
CA ALA A 191 -9.96 -22.88 2.73
C ALA A 191 -9.40 -22.32 4.06
N PRO A 192 -10.05 -22.61 5.21
CA PRO A 192 -9.70 -21.99 6.49
C PRO A 192 -8.27 -22.30 6.97
N GLY A 193 -7.71 -23.45 6.60
CA GLY A 193 -6.33 -23.79 6.88
C GLY A 193 -5.36 -22.86 6.16
N THR A 194 -5.60 -22.61 4.87
CA THR A 194 -4.83 -21.65 4.07
C THR A 194 -5.00 -20.23 4.59
N PHE A 195 -6.23 -19.82 4.99
CA PHE A 195 -6.47 -18.50 5.57
C PHE A 195 -5.63 -18.28 6.84
N ASN A 196 -5.65 -19.25 7.78
CA ASN A 196 -4.89 -19.16 9.03
C ASN A 196 -3.38 -19.15 8.79
N HIS A 197 -2.90 -19.97 7.84
CA HIS A 197 -1.52 -19.93 7.37
C HIS A 197 -1.13 -18.55 6.85
N SER A 198 -1.90 -18.02 5.89
CA SER A 198 -1.64 -16.69 5.30
C SER A 198 -1.66 -15.59 6.34
N LEU A 199 -2.53 -15.67 7.34
CA LEU A 199 -2.56 -14.73 8.45
C LEU A 199 -1.29 -14.80 9.31
N THR A 200 -0.84 -16.00 9.66
CA THR A 200 0.42 -16.20 10.42
C THR A 200 1.62 -15.67 9.64
N VAL A 201 1.74 -16.07 8.36
CA VAL A 201 2.81 -15.60 7.48
C VAL A 201 2.77 -14.08 7.32
N SER A 202 1.57 -13.47 7.25
CA SER A 202 1.43 -12.02 7.12
C SER A 202 2.03 -11.24 8.30
N HIS A 203 1.85 -11.74 9.52
CA HIS A 203 2.47 -11.14 10.71
C HIS A 203 4.00 -11.31 10.73
N LEU A 204 4.50 -12.46 10.31
CA LEU A 204 5.95 -12.68 10.18
C LEU A 204 6.55 -11.72 9.15
N CYS A 205 5.89 -11.56 8.00
CA CYS A 205 6.31 -10.65 6.94
C CYS A 205 6.29 -9.18 7.38
N GLU A 206 5.26 -8.74 8.13
CA GLU A 206 5.17 -7.38 8.66
C GLU A 206 6.36 -7.05 9.56
N ASN A 207 6.64 -7.93 10.55
CA ASN A 207 7.75 -7.75 11.48
C ASN A 207 9.13 -7.78 10.80
N ALA A 208 9.32 -8.71 9.86
CA ALA A 208 10.56 -8.82 9.11
C ALA A 208 10.79 -7.61 8.19
N ALA A 209 9.74 -7.12 7.55
CA ALA A 209 9.82 -5.93 6.70
C ALA A 209 10.17 -4.67 7.52
N GLU A 210 9.55 -4.51 8.70
CA GLU A 210 9.88 -3.41 9.60
C GLU A 210 11.34 -3.45 10.03
N ALA A 211 11.86 -4.62 10.40
CA ALA A 211 13.24 -4.81 10.86
C ALA A 211 14.29 -4.42 9.81
N ILE A 212 14.02 -4.61 8.51
CA ILE A 212 14.97 -4.28 7.42
C ILE A 212 14.64 -2.98 6.68
N GLY A 213 13.67 -2.20 7.17
CA GLY A 213 13.26 -0.94 6.55
C GLY A 213 12.60 -1.13 5.17
N ALA A 214 11.90 -2.25 4.95
CA ALA A 214 11.00 -2.48 3.82
C ALA A 214 9.58 -1.99 4.18
N ASN A 215 8.61 -2.13 3.29
CA ASN A 215 7.23 -1.72 3.56
C ASN A 215 6.45 -2.80 4.33
N PRO A 216 6.21 -2.63 5.66
CA PRO A 216 5.58 -3.68 6.47
C PRO A 216 4.10 -3.90 6.11
N VAL A 217 3.37 -2.85 5.76
CA VAL A 217 1.96 -2.95 5.38
C VAL A 217 1.81 -3.71 4.06
N LEU A 218 2.66 -3.39 3.08
CA LEU A 218 2.67 -4.10 1.79
C LEU A 218 3.03 -5.58 1.96
N ALA A 219 4.06 -5.88 2.77
CA ALA A 219 4.47 -7.25 3.05
C ALA A 219 3.35 -8.05 3.71
N ARG A 220 2.67 -7.47 4.70
CA ARG A 220 1.51 -8.07 5.37
C ARG A 220 0.37 -8.35 4.40
N VAL A 221 -0.06 -7.34 3.63
CA VAL A 221 -1.19 -7.48 2.71
C VAL A 221 -0.86 -8.46 1.60
N GLY A 222 0.34 -8.38 1.00
CA GLY A 222 0.78 -9.33 0.00
C GLY A 222 0.76 -10.77 0.49
N ALA A 223 1.20 -11.00 1.73
CA ALA A 223 1.16 -12.31 2.37
C ALA A 223 -0.27 -12.81 2.65
N MET A 224 -1.25 -11.93 2.92
CA MET A 224 -2.64 -12.35 3.07
C MET A 224 -3.25 -12.94 1.78
N TYR A 225 -2.77 -12.50 0.62
CA TYR A 225 -3.30 -12.89 -0.69
C TYR A 225 -2.45 -13.91 -1.45
N HIS A 226 -1.23 -14.24 -0.97
CA HIS A 226 -0.28 -15.03 -1.74
C HIS A 226 -0.83 -16.39 -2.21
N ASP A 227 -1.67 -17.00 -1.40
CA ASP A 227 -2.19 -18.36 -1.54
C ASP A 227 -3.66 -18.45 -1.99
N ILE A 228 -4.26 -17.35 -2.47
CA ILE A 228 -5.68 -17.35 -2.89
C ILE A 228 -5.99 -18.37 -4.00
N GLY A 229 -4.99 -18.77 -4.79
CA GLY A 229 -5.17 -19.79 -5.83
C GLY A 229 -5.49 -21.17 -5.30
N LYS A 230 -5.21 -21.46 -4.02
CA LYS A 230 -5.60 -22.70 -3.36
C LYS A 230 -7.13 -22.87 -3.24
N LEU A 231 -7.89 -21.75 -3.40
CA LEU A 231 -9.37 -21.75 -3.44
C LEU A 231 -9.94 -22.67 -4.53
N LEU A 232 -9.24 -22.86 -5.65
CA LEU A 232 -9.78 -23.69 -6.73
C LEU A 232 -9.75 -25.19 -6.39
N ARG A 233 -8.83 -25.62 -5.54
CA ARG A 233 -8.64 -27.02 -5.17
C ARG A 233 -8.18 -27.15 -3.70
N PRO A 234 -8.93 -26.64 -2.72
CA PRO A 234 -8.44 -26.50 -1.35
C PRO A 234 -8.11 -27.84 -0.68
N MET A 235 -8.82 -28.92 -1.05
CA MET A 235 -8.64 -30.26 -0.48
C MET A 235 -7.27 -30.91 -0.81
N PHE A 236 -6.59 -30.45 -1.85
CA PHE A 236 -5.25 -30.95 -2.18
C PHE A 236 -4.15 -30.32 -1.31
N PHE A 237 -4.45 -29.30 -0.53
CA PHE A 237 -3.49 -28.68 0.38
C PHE A 237 -3.69 -29.18 1.80
N VAL A 238 -2.60 -29.70 2.38
CA VAL A 238 -2.62 -30.48 3.64
C VAL A 238 -3.27 -29.71 4.80
N GLU A 239 -3.09 -28.41 4.83
CA GLU A 239 -3.64 -27.52 5.87
C GLU A 239 -5.18 -27.45 5.86
N ASN A 240 -5.83 -27.81 4.75
CA ASN A 240 -7.30 -27.81 4.64
C ASN A 240 -7.93 -29.19 4.78
N GLN A 241 -7.15 -30.28 4.72
CA GLN A 241 -7.69 -31.65 4.69
C GLN A 241 -8.52 -31.97 5.94
N SER A 242 -8.10 -31.51 7.10
CA SER A 242 -8.85 -31.71 8.34
C SER A 242 -10.23 -31.03 8.34
N PHE A 243 -10.34 -29.87 7.70
CA PHE A 243 -11.61 -29.15 7.55
C PHE A 243 -12.60 -29.93 6.67
N TYR A 244 -12.11 -30.56 5.60
CA TYR A 244 -12.93 -31.35 4.70
C TYR A 244 -13.18 -32.77 5.22
N GLY A 245 -12.51 -33.21 6.30
CA GLY A 245 -12.65 -34.56 6.85
C GLY A 245 -12.22 -35.68 5.89
N ILE A 246 -11.27 -35.40 4.99
CA ILE A 246 -10.79 -36.30 3.97
C ILE A 246 -9.39 -36.82 4.23
N GLU A 247 -9.09 -38.03 3.76
CA GLU A 247 -7.70 -38.48 3.67
C GLU A 247 -6.95 -37.70 2.57
N ASN A 248 -5.61 -37.73 2.64
CA ASN A 248 -4.75 -37.07 1.68
C ASN A 248 -5.01 -37.59 0.24
N PRO A 249 -5.61 -36.78 -0.65
CA PRO A 249 -5.96 -37.18 -2.00
C PRO A 249 -4.74 -37.49 -2.88
N HIS A 250 -3.56 -37.00 -2.51
CA HIS A 250 -2.32 -37.30 -3.22
C HIS A 250 -1.89 -38.75 -3.14
N LYS A 251 -2.41 -39.54 -2.18
CA LYS A 251 -2.17 -40.97 -2.10
C LYS A 251 -2.68 -41.73 -3.33
N ALA A 252 -3.70 -41.20 -4.02
CA ALA A 252 -4.28 -41.78 -5.22
C ALA A 252 -3.70 -41.18 -6.52
N CYS A 253 -2.70 -40.31 -6.42
CA CYS A 253 -2.11 -39.57 -7.53
C CYS A 253 -0.65 -40.00 -7.73
N THR A 254 -0.17 -39.96 -8.97
CA THR A 254 1.27 -40.07 -9.23
C THR A 254 2.00 -38.81 -8.70
N PRO A 255 3.30 -38.92 -8.33
CA PRO A 255 4.08 -37.77 -7.87
C PRO A 255 4.09 -36.61 -8.87
N ARG A 256 4.17 -36.89 -10.16
CA ARG A 256 4.14 -35.89 -11.24
C ARG A 256 2.80 -35.16 -11.31
N PHE A 257 1.68 -35.86 -11.16
CA PHE A 257 0.34 -35.27 -11.17
C PHE A 257 0.12 -34.44 -9.90
N SER A 258 0.54 -34.92 -8.75
CA SER A 258 0.49 -34.20 -7.48
C SER A 258 1.29 -32.90 -7.53
N LYS A 259 2.53 -32.94 -8.06
CA LYS A 259 3.34 -31.76 -8.30
C LYS A 259 2.63 -30.74 -9.19
N MET A 260 2.04 -31.18 -10.29
CA MET A 260 1.31 -30.32 -11.22
C MET A 260 0.15 -29.59 -10.51
N LEU A 261 -0.63 -30.29 -9.69
CA LEU A 261 -1.72 -29.70 -8.90
C LEU A 261 -1.21 -28.63 -7.91
N ILE A 262 -0.13 -28.95 -7.18
CA ILE A 262 0.43 -28.00 -6.21
C ILE A 262 1.00 -26.77 -6.90
N THR A 263 1.81 -26.96 -7.96
CA THR A 263 2.46 -25.82 -8.63
C THR A 263 1.54 -24.97 -9.50
N ALA A 264 0.28 -25.35 -9.64
CA ALA A 264 -0.72 -24.57 -10.37
C ALA A 264 -1.25 -23.37 -9.58
N HIS A 265 -1.25 -23.43 -8.21
CA HIS A 265 -1.93 -22.40 -7.41
C HIS A 265 -1.42 -20.97 -7.62
N PRO A 266 -0.13 -20.67 -7.88
CA PRO A 266 0.26 -19.28 -8.18
C PRO A 266 -0.40 -18.75 -9.45
N LYS A 267 -0.52 -19.59 -10.49
CA LYS A 267 -1.21 -19.22 -11.74
C LYS A 267 -2.71 -19.06 -11.52
N ASP A 268 -3.33 -20.02 -10.83
CA ASP A 268 -4.74 -19.98 -10.46
C ASP A 268 -5.05 -18.72 -9.63
N GLY A 269 -4.15 -18.37 -8.70
CA GLY A 269 -4.24 -17.15 -7.90
C GLY A 269 -4.20 -15.86 -8.72
N ILE A 270 -3.39 -15.82 -9.77
CA ILE A 270 -3.34 -14.66 -10.69
C ILE A 270 -4.68 -14.51 -11.46
N GLU A 271 -5.33 -15.60 -11.83
CA GLU A 271 -6.64 -15.54 -12.48
C GLU A 271 -7.69 -14.96 -11.52
N LEU A 272 -7.76 -15.47 -10.29
CA LEU A 272 -8.65 -14.94 -9.26
C LEU A 272 -8.35 -13.47 -8.91
N ALA A 273 -7.07 -13.10 -8.84
CA ALA A 273 -6.66 -11.73 -8.57
C ALA A 273 -7.08 -10.75 -9.68
N LYS A 274 -7.02 -11.16 -10.94
CA LYS A 274 -7.49 -10.37 -12.08
C LYS A 274 -9.01 -10.17 -12.04
N ASP A 275 -9.75 -11.23 -11.76
CA ASP A 275 -11.21 -11.16 -11.67
C ASP A 275 -11.67 -10.25 -10.53
N ALA A 276 -10.95 -10.26 -9.41
CA ALA A 276 -11.17 -9.37 -8.28
C ALA A 276 -10.51 -7.99 -8.42
N HIS A 277 -9.89 -7.70 -9.56
CA HIS A 277 -9.22 -6.42 -9.84
C HIS A 277 -8.15 -6.04 -8.83
N LEU A 278 -7.44 -7.04 -8.26
CA LEU A 278 -6.35 -6.77 -7.33
C LEU A 278 -5.20 -6.00 -8.01
N PRO A 279 -4.55 -5.09 -7.29
CA PRO A 279 -3.43 -4.33 -7.81
C PRO A 279 -2.27 -5.19 -8.25
N GLN A 280 -1.55 -4.75 -9.29
CA GLN A 280 -0.43 -5.49 -9.87
C GLN A 280 0.67 -5.84 -8.85
N VAL A 281 0.87 -5.00 -7.84
CA VAL A 281 1.86 -5.26 -6.79
C VAL A 281 1.52 -6.51 -5.98
N ILE A 282 0.23 -6.79 -5.72
CA ILE A 282 -0.24 -7.99 -5.02
C ILE A 282 -0.02 -9.24 -5.90
N ASN A 283 -0.21 -9.11 -7.22
CA ASN A 283 0.06 -10.21 -8.16
C ASN A 283 1.52 -10.70 -8.08
N ASN A 284 2.47 -9.81 -7.76
CA ASN A 284 3.86 -10.21 -7.59
C ASN A 284 4.04 -11.16 -6.38
N PHE A 285 3.32 -10.93 -5.28
CA PHE A 285 3.34 -11.81 -4.12
C PHE A 285 2.79 -13.21 -4.48
N ILE A 286 1.65 -13.24 -5.17
CA ILE A 286 1.02 -14.50 -5.61
C ILE A 286 1.96 -15.28 -6.53
N LEU A 287 2.62 -14.63 -7.48
CA LEU A 287 3.41 -15.30 -8.50
C LEU A 287 4.80 -15.71 -8.03
N GLN A 288 5.40 -14.94 -7.11
CA GLN A 288 6.83 -15.00 -6.79
C GLN A 288 7.15 -15.73 -5.47
N HIS A 289 6.14 -16.00 -4.62
CA HIS A 289 6.40 -16.49 -3.25
C HIS A 289 7.10 -17.86 -3.19
N HIS A 290 7.00 -18.68 -4.23
CA HIS A 290 7.77 -19.93 -4.33
C HIS A 290 9.01 -19.82 -5.23
N GLY A 291 9.16 -18.72 -6.00
CA GLY A 291 10.28 -18.57 -6.93
C GLY A 291 10.43 -19.78 -7.85
N THR A 292 11.62 -20.39 -7.83
CA THR A 292 11.95 -21.61 -8.56
C THR A 292 12.28 -22.76 -7.59
N SER A 293 11.66 -22.77 -6.41
CA SER A 293 11.92 -23.81 -5.39
C SER A 293 11.49 -25.19 -5.85
N LEU A 294 12.15 -26.21 -5.31
CA LEU A 294 11.85 -27.61 -5.57
C LEU A 294 10.69 -28.08 -4.71
N VAL A 295 9.73 -28.79 -5.30
CA VAL A 295 8.67 -29.50 -4.57
C VAL A 295 9.24 -30.84 -4.06
N SER A 296 10.09 -30.73 -3.04
CA SER A 296 10.99 -31.80 -2.58
C SER A 296 10.27 -33.09 -2.22
N TYR A 297 9.07 -33.02 -1.63
CA TYR A 297 8.30 -34.20 -1.25
C TYR A 297 7.98 -35.04 -2.47
N PHE A 298 7.35 -34.49 -3.49
CA PHE A 298 6.96 -35.24 -4.70
C PHE A 298 8.16 -35.57 -5.58
N TYR A 299 9.23 -34.80 -5.55
CA TYR A 299 10.48 -35.18 -6.20
C TYR A 299 11.07 -36.46 -5.57
N ASN A 300 11.13 -36.53 -4.25
CA ASN A 300 11.65 -37.70 -3.54
C ASN A 300 10.76 -38.96 -3.73
N GLU A 301 9.43 -38.76 -3.79
CA GLU A 301 8.52 -39.89 -4.10
C GLU A 301 8.72 -40.36 -5.54
N ALA A 302 8.89 -39.47 -6.52
CA ALA A 302 9.18 -39.85 -7.89
C ALA A 302 10.52 -40.59 -8.03
N LEU A 303 11.55 -40.17 -7.30
CA LEU A 303 12.83 -40.90 -7.27
C LEU A 303 12.69 -42.35 -6.76
N LYS A 304 11.81 -42.60 -5.77
CA LYS A 304 11.53 -43.92 -5.25
C LYS A 304 10.74 -44.79 -6.22
N GLU A 305 9.77 -44.19 -6.92
CA GLU A 305 8.86 -44.94 -7.83
C GLU A 305 9.47 -45.17 -9.21
N GLU A 306 10.16 -44.20 -9.78
CA GLU A 306 10.60 -44.18 -11.18
C GLU A 306 12.11 -44.47 -11.35
N GLY A 307 12.91 -44.34 -10.26
CA GLY A 307 14.37 -44.45 -10.30
C GLY A 307 15.04 -43.12 -10.66
N ALA A 308 16.24 -42.89 -10.11
CA ALA A 308 16.94 -41.60 -10.24
C ALA A 308 17.32 -41.26 -11.71
N GLU A 309 17.52 -42.23 -12.55
CA GLU A 309 17.86 -42.03 -13.96
C GLU A 309 16.68 -41.54 -14.81
N ASN A 310 15.44 -41.69 -14.32
CA ASN A 310 14.22 -41.33 -15.05
C ASN A 310 13.57 -40.04 -14.56
N VAL A 311 14.09 -39.45 -13.48
CA VAL A 311 13.51 -38.23 -12.84
C VAL A 311 14.42 -37.04 -13.00
N ASN A 312 13.94 -36.01 -13.70
CA ASN A 312 14.62 -34.72 -13.81
C ASN A 312 14.10 -33.73 -12.75
N GLU A 313 14.99 -33.22 -11.92
CA GLU A 313 14.69 -32.27 -10.85
C GLU A 313 13.97 -30.99 -11.36
N GLU A 314 14.35 -30.45 -12.52
CA GLU A 314 13.73 -29.28 -13.11
C GLU A 314 12.22 -29.44 -13.34
N GLN A 315 11.77 -30.68 -13.60
CA GLN A 315 10.35 -30.99 -13.76
C GLN A 315 9.55 -30.89 -12.46
N PHE A 316 10.23 -30.87 -11.31
CA PHE A 316 9.61 -30.76 -9.99
C PHE A 316 9.81 -29.36 -9.34
N ARG A 317 10.35 -28.40 -10.06
CA ARG A 317 10.48 -27.01 -9.60
C ARG A 317 9.25 -26.20 -9.94
N TYR A 318 9.03 -25.14 -9.14
CA TYR A 318 8.10 -24.09 -9.51
C TYR A 318 8.64 -23.32 -10.74
N PRO A 319 7.75 -22.81 -11.61
CA PRO A 319 8.17 -22.15 -12.85
C PRO A 319 8.75 -20.73 -12.64
N GLY A 320 8.67 -20.20 -11.42
CA GLY A 320 9.06 -18.82 -11.15
C GLY A 320 7.97 -17.79 -11.49
N PRO A 321 8.32 -16.52 -11.56
CA PRO A 321 9.66 -15.93 -11.38
C PRO A 321 10.15 -15.89 -9.94
N LYS A 322 11.45 -15.67 -9.74
CA LYS A 322 12.02 -15.40 -8.41
C LYS A 322 11.56 -14.02 -7.88
N PRO A 323 11.55 -13.84 -6.54
CA PRO A 323 11.25 -12.54 -5.94
C PRO A 323 12.12 -11.41 -6.50
N ASN A 324 11.47 -10.28 -6.80
CA ASN A 324 12.13 -9.09 -7.35
C ASN A 324 11.99 -7.83 -6.46
N MET A 325 11.36 -7.98 -5.29
CA MET A 325 11.22 -6.96 -4.26
C MET A 325 11.64 -7.54 -2.92
N LYS A 326 12.02 -6.67 -1.96
CA LYS A 326 12.35 -7.10 -0.60
C LYS A 326 11.16 -7.81 0.06
N GLU A 327 9.98 -7.26 -0.10
CA GLU A 327 8.74 -7.75 0.50
C GLU A 327 8.35 -9.13 -0.03
N THR A 328 8.50 -9.40 -1.34
CA THR A 328 8.23 -10.73 -1.91
C THR A 328 9.30 -11.76 -1.52
N ALA A 329 10.55 -11.31 -1.32
CA ALA A 329 11.62 -12.17 -0.81
C ALA A 329 11.39 -12.54 0.67
N ILE A 330 10.96 -11.58 1.49
CA ILE A 330 10.55 -11.83 2.88
C ILE A 330 9.41 -12.86 2.91
N LEU A 331 8.39 -12.71 2.05
CA LEU A 331 7.29 -13.67 1.98
C LEU A 331 7.79 -15.07 1.66
N MET A 332 8.65 -15.23 0.65
CA MET A 332 9.19 -16.55 0.27
C MET A 332 9.90 -17.25 1.43
N LEU A 333 10.64 -16.48 2.24
CA LEU A 333 11.35 -17.03 3.42
C LEU A 333 10.37 -17.32 4.56
N ALA A 334 9.45 -16.42 4.85
CA ALA A 334 8.47 -16.58 5.94
C ALA A 334 7.53 -17.76 5.69
N ASP A 335 7.06 -17.93 4.45
CA ASP A 335 6.23 -19.06 4.04
C ASP A 335 6.98 -20.39 4.21
N ALA A 336 8.23 -20.47 3.75
CA ALA A 336 9.06 -21.66 3.89
C ALA A 336 9.29 -22.03 5.37
N VAL A 337 9.60 -21.03 6.22
CA VAL A 337 9.81 -21.24 7.67
C VAL A 337 8.52 -21.68 8.36
N GLU A 338 7.40 -21.00 8.12
CA GLU A 338 6.10 -21.36 8.74
C GLU A 338 5.70 -22.78 8.37
N SER A 339 5.81 -23.13 7.08
CA SER A 339 5.47 -24.47 6.59
C SER A 339 6.37 -25.56 7.18
N ALA A 340 7.67 -25.29 7.33
CA ALA A 340 8.61 -26.24 7.92
C ALA A 340 8.38 -26.43 9.43
N VAL A 341 8.12 -25.35 10.17
CA VAL A 341 7.80 -25.40 11.61
C VAL A 341 6.48 -26.14 11.85
N ARG A 342 5.46 -25.86 11.04
CA ARG A 342 4.16 -26.56 11.14
C ARG A 342 4.29 -28.06 10.86
N ALA A 343 5.15 -28.48 9.93
CA ALA A 343 5.41 -29.87 9.63
C ALA A 343 6.13 -30.63 10.76
N ALA A 344 6.89 -29.94 11.61
CA ALA A 344 7.72 -30.53 12.66
C ALA A 344 6.93 -30.99 13.92
N LYS A 345 5.61 -30.84 13.99
CA LYS A 345 4.71 -31.30 15.08
C LYS A 345 5.25 -31.03 16.50
N ASN A 346 5.03 -29.81 16.98
CA ASN A 346 5.50 -29.29 18.29
C ASN A 346 7.02 -29.23 18.45
N PRO A 347 7.73 -28.53 17.55
CA PRO A 347 9.19 -28.40 17.65
C PRO A 347 9.60 -27.61 18.89
N SER A 348 10.74 -27.97 19.49
CA SER A 348 11.41 -27.19 20.53
C SER A 348 11.95 -25.88 19.94
N ASN A 349 12.30 -24.92 20.82
CA ASN A 349 12.91 -23.67 20.36
C ASN A 349 14.22 -23.91 19.59
N GLU A 350 15.03 -24.87 20.01
CA GLU A 350 16.27 -25.26 19.35
C GLU A 350 16.02 -25.84 17.94
N GLU A 351 14.94 -26.60 17.78
CA GLU A 351 14.54 -27.13 16.48
C GLU A 351 14.01 -26.03 15.56
N ILE A 352 13.28 -25.06 16.09
CA ILE A 352 12.83 -23.87 15.34
C ILE A 352 14.04 -23.07 14.85
N ASP A 353 15.00 -22.79 15.75
CA ASP A 353 16.24 -22.09 15.38
C ASP A 353 17.03 -22.84 14.31
N ALA A 354 17.09 -24.17 14.38
CA ALA A 354 17.72 -24.99 13.35
C ALA A 354 17.01 -24.93 12.00
N ILE A 355 15.67 -24.83 11.99
CA ILE A 355 14.87 -24.66 10.77
C ILE A 355 15.14 -23.29 10.15
N ILE A 356 15.18 -22.21 10.96
CA ILE A 356 15.41 -20.84 10.49
C ILE A 356 16.81 -20.67 9.89
N ASN A 357 17.83 -21.36 10.47
CA ASN A 357 19.23 -21.25 10.05
C ASN A 357 19.60 -22.18 8.88
N LYS A 358 18.69 -23.01 8.39
CA LYS A 358 18.90 -23.95 7.28
C LYS A 358 18.52 -23.35 5.93
#